data_107cfedf4330fac035a7c2368c3d97f4
#
_entry.id   107cfedf4330fac035a7c2368c3d97f4
#
_cell.length_a   1.000
_cell.length_b   1.000
_cell.length_c   1.000
_cell.angle_alpha   90.00
_cell.angle_beta   90.00
_cell.angle_gamma   90.00
#
_symmetry.space_group_name_H-M   'P 1'
#
loop_
_entity.id
_entity.type
_entity.pdbx_description
1 polymer ?
#
loop_
_entity_poly.entity_id
_entity_poly.type
_entity_poly.pdbx_seq_one_letter_code
_entity_poly.pdbx_strand_id
1 'polypeptide(L)'
;MSSSPESVGMSSERLARIDRFVQQRYIDNGRLPCAAITVARKGKTVHRSSLGLADVERGKKAADDTLYRIYSMTKPLTSVLLMMLVEEGKIALDDPVHRYIPEWKSLGVYDGGLNESFRTKACDRPMQVVDLLRHTSGLTYGFQERTSVDAAYRKHGIGTFGVKPLSLEDTVARLAKVPLEFSPGEKWNYSVSTDILGYLIQVIEGRPFEQVMKERLTGPLGMTDTEFYVPEGEAGRLAACYQYTPGQKPVLADDPTRSAYLKPPLFVSGGGGLVSTSADYLKFCTMLLNGGELGGTRFLSPKTIALMTANHLPGGKDLTELSMSLFSEATNAGTGFGLGFATVMDPAKSLSPSTAGEYYWGGAASTAFWIDPKEELIVIFMTQLLPSSAYPIRRELRTLVYAAVEESLV
;
A
#
# COMPACT_ATOMS: atom_id res chain seq x y z
N MET A 1 -23.38 4.89 -14.15
CA MET A 1 -23.55 3.89 -15.22
C MET A 1 -22.18 3.59 -15.77
N SER A 2 -21.81 2.32 -15.98
CA SER A 2 -20.55 1.96 -16.66
C SER A 2 -20.68 2.35 -18.13
N SER A 3 -19.62 2.90 -18.69
CA SER A 3 -19.53 3.17 -20.14
C SER A 3 -19.28 1.86 -20.90
N SER A 4 -19.66 1.79 -22.18
CA SER A 4 -19.30 0.63 -23.02
C SER A 4 -17.77 0.49 -23.07
N PRO A 5 -17.20 -0.68 -22.78
CA PRO A 5 -15.77 -0.94 -22.88
C PRO A 5 -15.21 -0.61 -24.26
N GLU A 6 -15.94 -0.88 -25.33
CA GLU A 6 -15.55 -0.61 -26.70
C GLU A 6 -15.33 0.89 -26.97
N SER A 7 -16.03 1.75 -26.22
CA SER A 7 -15.85 3.22 -26.34
C SER A 7 -14.47 3.73 -25.87
N VAL A 8 -13.70 2.86 -25.24
CA VAL A 8 -12.33 3.14 -24.79
C VAL A 8 -11.32 2.10 -25.30
N GLY A 9 -11.68 1.30 -26.32
CA GLY A 9 -10.80 0.30 -26.94
C GLY A 9 -10.57 -0.94 -26.09
N MET A 10 -11.59 -1.35 -25.30
CA MET A 10 -11.58 -2.60 -24.54
C MET A 10 -12.72 -3.53 -24.97
N SER A 11 -12.52 -4.83 -24.82
CA SER A 11 -13.53 -5.86 -25.14
C SER A 11 -14.40 -6.17 -23.92
N SER A 12 -15.71 -5.96 -24.04
CA SER A 12 -16.68 -6.34 -23.01
C SER A 12 -16.71 -7.87 -22.81
N GLU A 13 -16.59 -8.67 -23.88
CA GLU A 13 -16.50 -10.13 -23.78
C GLU A 13 -15.31 -10.59 -22.95
N ARG A 14 -14.13 -9.97 -23.15
CA ARG A 14 -12.90 -10.32 -22.43
C ARG A 14 -12.94 -9.80 -20.98
N LEU A 15 -13.51 -8.64 -20.73
CA LEU A 15 -13.75 -8.17 -19.36
C LEU A 15 -14.68 -9.11 -18.58
N ALA A 16 -15.73 -9.63 -19.21
CA ALA A 16 -16.62 -10.62 -18.60
C ALA A 16 -15.92 -11.95 -18.25
N ARG A 17 -14.76 -12.26 -18.84
CA ARG A 17 -13.93 -13.42 -18.42
C ARG A 17 -13.35 -13.23 -17.04
N ILE A 18 -13.12 -12.01 -16.60
CA ILE A 18 -12.57 -11.71 -15.25
C ILE A 18 -13.52 -12.27 -14.19
N ASP A 19 -14.81 -11.94 -14.26
CA ASP A 19 -15.79 -12.39 -13.28
C ASP A 19 -15.95 -13.89 -13.29
N ARG A 20 -16.06 -14.50 -14.47
CA ARG A 20 -16.13 -15.96 -14.60
C ARG A 20 -14.92 -16.65 -14.01
N PHE A 21 -13.72 -16.14 -14.29
CA PHE A 21 -12.47 -16.69 -13.77
C PHE A 21 -12.40 -16.57 -12.24
N VAL A 22 -12.68 -15.40 -11.70
CA VAL A 22 -12.63 -15.17 -10.26
C VAL A 22 -13.70 -15.98 -9.53
N GLN A 23 -14.92 -16.02 -10.08
CA GLN A 23 -16.01 -16.81 -9.50
C GLN A 23 -15.64 -18.30 -9.44
N GLN A 24 -15.26 -18.88 -10.57
CA GLN A 24 -15.01 -20.32 -10.66
C GLN A 24 -13.73 -20.75 -9.94
N ARG A 25 -12.65 -19.97 -10.04
CA ARG A 25 -11.34 -20.35 -9.51
C ARG A 25 -11.18 -20.04 -8.02
N TYR A 26 -11.83 -18.99 -7.54
CA TYR A 26 -11.59 -18.45 -6.20
C TYR A 26 -12.81 -18.48 -5.29
N ILE A 27 -13.96 -18.00 -5.75
CA ILE A 27 -15.15 -17.87 -4.91
C ILE A 27 -15.82 -19.24 -4.71
N ASP A 28 -16.15 -19.95 -5.79
CA ASP A 28 -16.84 -21.24 -5.73
C ASP A 28 -16.00 -22.31 -4.99
N ASN A 29 -14.68 -22.19 -5.05
CA ASN A 29 -13.77 -23.09 -4.35
C ASN A 29 -13.44 -22.64 -2.91
N GLY A 30 -14.06 -21.54 -2.43
CA GLY A 30 -13.83 -21.00 -1.08
C GLY A 30 -12.38 -20.55 -0.83
N ARG A 31 -11.64 -20.20 -1.89
CA ARG A 31 -10.26 -19.69 -1.78
C ARG A 31 -10.23 -18.22 -1.37
N LEU A 32 -11.14 -17.41 -1.90
CA LEU A 32 -11.37 -16.03 -1.48
C LEU A 32 -12.80 -15.92 -0.94
N PRO A 33 -13.01 -15.11 0.11
CA PRO A 33 -14.36 -14.86 0.64
C PRO A 33 -15.16 -14.00 -0.31
N CYS A 34 -14.54 -12.97 -0.87
CA CYS A 34 -15.13 -12.03 -1.80
C CYS A 34 -14.08 -11.45 -2.73
N ALA A 35 -14.54 -10.78 -3.78
CA ALA A 35 -13.73 -10.00 -4.69
C ALA A 35 -14.52 -8.80 -5.22
N ALA A 36 -14.00 -7.59 -5.08
CA ALA A 36 -14.50 -6.42 -5.78
C ALA A 36 -13.45 -5.96 -6.79
N ILE A 37 -13.87 -5.81 -8.05
CA ILE A 37 -12.97 -5.52 -9.18
C ILE A 37 -13.50 -4.28 -9.88
N THR A 38 -12.65 -3.28 -10.05
CA THR A 38 -12.97 -2.06 -10.80
C THR A 38 -11.90 -1.85 -11.87
N VAL A 39 -12.31 -1.66 -13.12
CA VAL A 39 -11.45 -1.27 -14.25
C VAL A 39 -11.97 0.04 -14.82
N ALA A 40 -11.09 1.03 -14.91
CA ALA A 40 -11.37 2.29 -15.58
C ALA A 40 -10.30 2.57 -16.63
N ARG A 41 -10.69 3.11 -17.78
CA ARG A 41 -9.79 3.50 -18.87
C ARG A 41 -10.26 4.79 -19.54
N LYS A 42 -9.34 5.67 -19.89
CA LYS A 42 -9.65 6.99 -20.50
C LYS A 42 -10.71 7.75 -19.69
N GLY A 43 -10.56 7.75 -18.36
CA GLY A 43 -11.48 8.44 -17.43
C GLY A 43 -12.86 7.78 -17.27
N LYS A 44 -13.12 6.61 -17.87
CA LYS A 44 -14.42 5.92 -17.80
C LYS A 44 -14.30 4.59 -17.07
N THR A 45 -15.18 4.34 -16.09
CA THR A 45 -15.32 3.00 -15.50
C THR A 45 -16.01 2.08 -16.51
N VAL A 46 -15.32 1.01 -16.91
CA VAL A 46 -15.78 0.05 -17.92
C VAL A 46 -16.12 -1.32 -17.38
N HIS A 47 -15.64 -1.62 -16.17
CA HIS A 47 -15.98 -2.85 -15.46
C HIS A 47 -16.05 -2.59 -13.97
N ARG A 48 -17.10 -3.11 -13.33
CA ARG A 48 -17.26 -3.15 -11.87
C ARG A 48 -18.03 -4.39 -11.50
N SER A 49 -17.48 -5.17 -10.58
CA SER A 49 -18.13 -6.36 -10.04
C SER A 49 -17.84 -6.53 -8.56
N SER A 50 -18.80 -7.12 -7.84
CA SER A 50 -18.70 -7.52 -6.44
C SER A 50 -19.17 -8.97 -6.31
N LEU A 51 -18.25 -9.88 -6.04
CA LEU A 51 -18.45 -11.34 -6.04
C LEU A 51 -18.26 -11.90 -4.62
N GLY A 52 -18.95 -12.99 -4.31
CA GLY A 52 -18.80 -13.72 -3.06
C GLY A 52 -19.42 -13.04 -1.84
N LEU A 53 -18.90 -13.35 -0.66
CA LEU A 53 -19.44 -12.94 0.63
C LEU A 53 -18.44 -12.03 1.36
N ALA A 54 -18.86 -10.81 1.67
CA ALA A 54 -18.10 -9.90 2.55
C ALA A 54 -17.99 -10.46 3.98
N ASP A 55 -18.93 -11.30 4.39
CA ASP A 55 -18.92 -12.01 5.67
C ASP A 55 -19.49 -13.41 5.44
N VAL A 56 -18.63 -14.41 5.47
CA VAL A 56 -19.00 -15.81 5.22
C VAL A 56 -19.85 -16.36 6.36
N GLU A 57 -19.50 -16.02 7.61
CA GLU A 57 -20.18 -16.50 8.81
C GLU A 57 -21.65 -16.06 8.87
N ARG A 58 -21.94 -14.86 8.33
CA ARG A 58 -23.29 -14.27 8.33
C ARG A 58 -23.97 -14.33 6.96
N GLY A 59 -23.33 -14.93 5.96
CA GLY A 59 -23.86 -15.05 4.60
C GLY A 59 -24.04 -13.70 3.90
N LYS A 60 -23.31 -12.66 4.32
CA LYS A 60 -23.46 -11.31 3.79
C LYS A 60 -22.72 -11.17 2.47
N LYS A 61 -23.42 -10.81 1.41
CA LYS A 61 -22.83 -10.57 0.08
C LYS A 61 -21.91 -9.36 0.07
N ALA A 62 -20.86 -9.41 -0.72
CA ALA A 62 -20.08 -8.25 -1.09
C ALA A 62 -20.95 -7.30 -1.95
N ALA A 63 -20.78 -6.00 -1.73
CA ALA A 63 -21.50 -4.94 -2.42
C ALA A 63 -20.53 -3.80 -2.80
N ASP A 64 -20.99 -2.87 -3.62
CA ASP A 64 -20.16 -1.77 -4.12
C ASP A 64 -19.70 -0.81 -3.01
N ASP A 65 -20.44 -0.75 -1.90
CA ASP A 65 -20.16 0.05 -0.71
C ASP A 65 -19.47 -0.73 0.41
N THR A 66 -19.04 -1.97 0.16
CA THR A 66 -18.28 -2.76 1.14
C THR A 66 -16.99 -2.05 1.51
N LEU A 67 -16.77 -1.93 2.83
CA LEU A 67 -15.55 -1.39 3.41
C LEU A 67 -14.51 -2.49 3.55
N TYR A 68 -13.30 -2.22 3.08
CA TYR A 68 -12.17 -3.14 3.14
C TYR A 68 -11.04 -2.53 3.96
N ARG A 69 -10.37 -3.33 4.79
CA ARG A 69 -9.05 -2.95 5.36
C ARG A 69 -8.07 -2.95 4.21
N ILE A 70 -7.60 -1.78 3.80
CA ILE A 70 -6.72 -1.66 2.64
C ILE A 70 -5.25 -1.88 2.97
N TYR A 71 -4.92 -2.00 4.27
CA TYR A 71 -3.55 -2.24 4.74
C TYR A 71 -2.53 -1.36 3.98
N SER A 72 -1.53 -1.97 3.36
CA SER A 72 -0.43 -1.23 2.73
C SER A 72 -0.82 -0.39 1.52
N MET A 73 -2.05 -0.47 1.02
CA MET A 73 -2.57 0.53 0.08
C MET A 73 -2.76 1.92 0.75
N THR A 74 -2.60 2.01 2.08
CA THR A 74 -2.47 3.28 2.83
C THR A 74 -1.19 4.05 2.45
N LYS A 75 -0.09 3.35 2.16
CA LYS A 75 1.22 3.95 1.91
C LYS A 75 1.25 4.99 0.79
N PRO A 76 0.63 4.74 -0.37
CA PRO A 76 0.53 5.75 -1.42
C PRO A 76 -0.12 7.06 -0.96
N LEU A 77 -1.22 6.98 -0.17
CA LEU A 77 -1.89 8.17 0.34
C LEU A 77 -0.98 8.96 1.28
N THR A 78 -0.31 8.28 2.21
CA THR A 78 0.66 8.90 3.14
C THR A 78 1.81 9.55 2.37
N SER A 79 2.34 8.87 1.34
CA SER A 79 3.41 9.39 0.50
C SER A 79 2.98 10.63 -0.29
N VAL A 80 1.78 10.61 -0.88
CA VAL A 80 1.20 11.78 -1.57
C VAL A 80 1.07 12.96 -0.61
N LEU A 81 0.53 12.73 0.58
CA LEU A 81 0.35 13.78 1.59
C LEU A 81 1.71 14.40 2.00
N LEU A 82 2.76 13.59 2.19
CA LEU A 82 4.10 14.11 2.44
C LEU A 82 4.63 14.91 1.25
N MET A 83 4.42 14.45 0.03
CA MET A 83 4.89 15.17 -1.17
C MET A 83 4.15 16.50 -1.39
N MET A 84 2.93 16.65 -0.87
CA MET A 84 2.28 17.97 -0.81
C MET A 84 3.07 18.94 0.09
N LEU A 85 3.61 18.45 1.23
CA LEU A 85 4.47 19.26 2.11
C LEU A 85 5.83 19.59 1.46
N VAL A 86 6.33 18.67 0.61
CA VAL A 86 7.54 18.94 -0.20
C VAL A 86 7.27 20.07 -1.20
N GLU A 87 6.15 20.05 -1.93
CA GLU A 87 5.77 21.11 -2.86
C GLU A 87 5.57 22.47 -2.18
N GLU A 88 5.15 22.45 -0.91
CA GLU A 88 5.01 23.66 -0.08
C GLU A 88 6.34 24.15 0.51
N GLY A 89 7.46 23.46 0.27
CA GLY A 89 8.76 23.82 0.82
C GLY A 89 8.91 23.63 2.32
N LYS A 90 8.00 22.87 2.96
CA LYS A 90 8.04 22.59 4.41
C LYS A 90 9.04 21.51 4.79
N ILE A 91 9.39 20.64 3.84
CA ILE A 91 10.34 19.56 3.98
C ILE A 91 10.99 19.27 2.63
N ALA A 92 12.28 18.88 2.63
CA ALA A 92 13.00 18.46 1.43
C ALA A 92 13.26 16.94 1.46
N LEU A 93 13.36 16.34 0.27
CA LEU A 93 13.61 14.89 0.14
C LEU A 93 14.97 14.47 0.70
N ASP A 94 15.96 15.33 0.64
CA ASP A 94 17.33 15.16 1.15
C ASP A 94 17.53 15.69 2.58
N ASP A 95 16.48 16.24 3.20
CA ASP A 95 16.55 16.61 4.63
C ASP A 95 16.91 15.38 5.47
N PRO A 96 17.85 15.49 6.41
CA PRO A 96 18.12 14.42 7.36
C PRO A 96 16.92 14.27 8.32
N VAL A 97 16.44 13.03 8.48
CA VAL A 97 15.26 12.72 9.31
C VAL A 97 15.43 13.24 10.75
N HIS A 98 16.65 13.22 11.28
CA HIS A 98 16.93 13.74 12.63
C HIS A 98 16.71 15.25 12.81
N ARG A 99 16.46 16.01 11.73
CA ARG A 99 15.99 17.38 11.82
C ARG A 99 14.59 17.47 12.44
N TYR A 100 13.79 16.45 12.21
CA TYR A 100 12.40 16.34 12.69
C TYR A 100 12.26 15.37 13.87
N ILE A 101 13.19 14.42 14.01
CA ILE A 101 13.27 13.43 15.08
C ILE A 101 14.70 13.49 15.66
N PRO A 102 14.99 14.46 16.55
CA PRO A 102 16.36 14.71 17.03
C PRO A 102 17.03 13.49 17.68
N GLU A 103 16.24 12.62 18.31
CA GLU A 103 16.71 11.38 18.96
C GLU A 103 17.32 10.38 17.98
N TRP A 104 17.01 10.49 16.69
CA TRP A 104 17.53 9.60 15.64
C TRP A 104 18.89 10.03 15.09
N LYS A 105 19.48 11.14 15.59
CA LYS A 105 20.80 11.64 15.15
C LYS A 105 21.92 10.62 15.37
N SER A 106 21.80 9.78 16.41
CA SER A 106 22.82 8.80 16.81
C SER A 106 22.46 7.36 16.44
N LEU A 107 21.46 7.15 15.59
CA LEU A 107 21.14 5.79 15.12
C LEU A 107 22.35 5.17 14.42
N GLY A 108 22.73 3.95 14.87
CA GLY A 108 23.78 3.14 14.27
C GLY A 108 23.23 1.96 13.49
N VAL A 109 24.07 1.36 12.66
CA VAL A 109 23.81 0.12 11.94
C VAL A 109 24.17 -1.07 12.81
N TYR A 110 23.35 -2.10 12.82
CA TYR A 110 23.62 -3.36 13.51
C TYR A 110 24.94 -3.99 13.05
N ASP A 111 25.80 -4.32 14.02
CA ASP A 111 27.12 -4.93 13.83
C ASP A 111 27.31 -6.19 14.70
N GLY A 112 26.23 -6.71 15.27
CA GLY A 112 26.23 -7.92 16.09
C GLY A 112 25.57 -7.72 17.46
N GLY A 113 25.50 -8.81 18.22
CA GLY A 113 24.82 -8.86 19.51
C GLY A 113 23.40 -9.41 19.43
N LEU A 114 22.84 -9.72 20.59
CA LEU A 114 21.51 -10.32 20.78
C LEU A 114 20.80 -9.67 21.95
N ASN A 115 19.48 -9.83 22.02
CA ASN A 115 18.67 -9.44 23.15
C ASN A 115 18.89 -7.98 23.63
N GLU A 116 18.95 -7.04 22.68
CA GLU A 116 19.17 -5.61 22.91
C GLU A 116 20.58 -5.20 23.40
N SER A 117 21.50 -6.16 23.59
CA SER A 117 22.91 -5.88 23.74
C SER A 117 23.56 -5.77 22.37
N PHE A 118 23.12 -4.78 21.59
CA PHE A 118 23.60 -4.57 20.23
C PHE A 118 24.96 -3.86 20.19
N ARG A 119 25.86 -4.35 19.35
CA ARG A 119 26.97 -3.57 18.84
C ARG A 119 26.49 -2.85 17.58
N THR A 120 26.91 -1.63 17.41
CA THR A 120 26.56 -0.82 16.26
C THR A 120 27.81 -0.18 15.66
N LYS A 121 27.77 0.03 14.36
CA LYS A 121 28.71 0.89 13.64
C LYS A 121 27.99 2.15 13.16
N ALA A 122 28.74 3.19 12.84
CA ALA A 122 28.19 4.41 12.28
C ALA A 122 27.51 4.14 10.92
N CYS A 123 26.46 4.91 10.62
CA CYS A 123 25.91 4.97 9.27
C CYS A 123 26.88 5.68 8.33
N ASP A 124 26.95 5.29 7.06
CA ASP A 124 27.76 5.95 6.04
C ASP A 124 27.30 7.39 5.78
N ARG A 125 25.99 7.63 5.96
CA ARG A 125 25.36 8.95 5.93
C ARG A 125 24.10 8.96 6.82
N PRO A 126 23.61 10.15 7.19
CA PRO A 126 22.32 10.26 7.88
C PRO A 126 21.17 9.72 7.02
N MET A 127 20.13 9.19 7.70
CA MET A 127 18.86 8.84 7.06
C MET A 127 18.20 10.10 6.54
N GLN A 128 17.81 10.10 5.27
CA GLN A 128 17.09 11.18 4.60
C GLN A 128 15.61 10.84 4.45
N VAL A 129 14.75 11.84 4.26
CA VAL A 129 13.31 11.69 4.04
C VAL A 129 13.01 10.77 2.85
N VAL A 130 13.78 10.89 1.77
CA VAL A 130 13.66 10.02 0.60
C VAL A 130 13.88 8.54 0.92
N ASP A 131 14.70 8.21 1.93
CA ASP A 131 14.95 6.82 2.33
C ASP A 131 13.72 6.19 3.00
N LEU A 132 12.91 7.00 3.68
CA LEU A 132 11.63 6.56 4.24
C LEU A 132 10.60 6.29 3.13
N LEU A 133 10.50 7.19 2.15
CA LEU A 133 9.55 7.07 1.01
C LEU A 133 9.81 5.84 0.15
N ARG A 134 11.07 5.47 -0.05
CA ARG A 134 11.49 4.38 -0.93
C ARG A 134 11.94 3.12 -0.19
N HIS A 135 11.74 3.02 1.14
CA HIS A 135 12.14 1.86 1.97
C HIS A 135 13.64 1.53 1.94
N THR A 136 14.51 2.52 1.81
CA THR A 136 15.97 2.35 1.92
C THR A 136 16.54 2.90 3.23
N SER A 137 15.70 3.09 4.24
CA SER A 137 16.04 3.71 5.52
C SER A 137 16.89 2.86 6.47
N GLY A 138 16.94 1.54 6.26
CA GLY A 138 17.50 0.58 7.21
C GLY A 138 16.51 0.14 8.32
N LEU A 139 15.31 0.69 8.35
CA LEU A 139 14.23 0.20 9.21
C LEU A 139 13.68 -1.14 8.71
N THR A 140 12.92 -1.84 9.58
CA THR A 140 12.31 -3.13 9.27
C THR A 140 10.86 -3.23 9.77
N TYR A 141 10.25 -4.40 9.65
CA TYR A 141 9.00 -4.79 10.34
C TYR A 141 9.27 -5.96 11.27
N GLY A 142 8.65 -5.95 12.46
CA GLY A 142 8.76 -7.03 13.42
C GLY A 142 8.25 -8.38 12.90
N PHE A 143 7.23 -8.38 12.04
CA PHE A 143 6.67 -9.60 11.45
C PHE A 143 7.54 -10.30 10.40
N GLN A 144 8.70 -9.75 10.06
CA GLN A 144 9.58 -10.35 9.05
C GLN A 144 10.32 -11.60 9.56
N GLU A 145 10.62 -11.69 10.87
CA GLU A 145 11.20 -12.84 11.55
C GLU A 145 12.50 -13.38 10.93
N ARG A 146 13.44 -12.49 10.57
CA ARG A 146 14.68 -12.83 9.86
C ARG A 146 15.95 -12.48 10.60
N THR A 147 15.90 -11.43 11.44
CA THR A 147 17.10 -10.81 12.00
C THR A 147 16.97 -10.56 13.49
N SER A 148 18.10 -10.24 14.15
CA SER A 148 18.09 -9.80 15.56
C SER A 148 17.43 -8.43 15.71
N VAL A 149 17.47 -7.61 14.68
CA VAL A 149 16.85 -6.27 14.69
C VAL A 149 15.32 -6.39 14.66
N ASP A 150 14.77 -7.22 13.78
CA ASP A 150 13.31 -7.41 13.73
C ASP A 150 12.79 -8.18 14.97
N ALA A 151 13.61 -9.01 15.60
CA ALA A 151 13.29 -9.62 16.88
C ALA A 151 13.16 -8.56 18.00
N ALA A 152 14.03 -7.53 18.00
CA ALA A 152 13.88 -6.40 18.91
C ALA A 152 12.61 -5.60 18.62
N TYR A 153 12.25 -5.40 17.34
CA TYR A 153 10.98 -4.76 16.98
C TYR A 153 9.79 -5.51 17.58
N ARG A 154 9.74 -6.85 17.47
CA ARG A 154 8.68 -7.68 18.11
C ARG A 154 8.65 -7.49 19.63
N LYS A 155 9.81 -7.52 20.27
CA LYS A 155 9.92 -7.31 21.72
C LYS A 155 9.41 -5.93 22.15
N HIS A 156 9.66 -4.91 21.35
CA HIS A 156 9.17 -3.55 21.57
C HIS A 156 7.72 -3.33 21.08
N GLY A 157 7.09 -4.31 20.46
CA GLY A 157 5.73 -4.20 19.90
C GLY A 157 5.64 -3.31 18.68
N ILE A 158 6.71 -3.21 17.88
CA ILE A 158 6.81 -2.35 16.71
C ILE A 158 6.60 -3.18 15.43
N GLY A 159 5.75 -2.73 14.52
CA GLY A 159 5.57 -3.33 13.20
C GLY A 159 5.29 -4.83 13.26
N THR A 160 4.44 -5.27 14.19
CA THR A 160 4.04 -6.66 14.40
C THR A 160 2.55 -6.74 14.73
N PHE A 161 1.97 -7.92 14.54
CA PHE A 161 0.55 -8.16 14.77
C PHE A 161 0.31 -8.77 16.17
N GLY A 162 -0.92 -8.61 16.69
CA GLY A 162 -1.36 -9.29 17.89
C GLY A 162 -0.79 -8.75 19.21
N VAL A 163 -0.13 -7.60 19.20
CA VAL A 163 0.42 -6.93 20.39
C VAL A 163 -0.40 -5.70 20.77
N LYS A 164 -0.25 -5.24 22.02
CA LYS A 164 -0.84 -3.98 22.47
C LYS A 164 -0.28 -2.82 21.61
N PRO A 165 -1.15 -2.03 20.98
CA PRO A 165 -0.69 -0.92 20.13
C PRO A 165 0.03 0.14 20.97
N LEU A 166 1.01 0.79 20.34
CA LEU A 166 1.73 1.97 20.82
C LEU A 166 1.16 3.21 20.14
N SER A 167 1.43 4.40 20.65
CA SER A 167 1.24 5.62 19.86
C SER A 167 2.35 5.76 18.79
N LEU A 168 2.19 6.69 17.83
CA LEU A 168 3.26 7.00 16.87
C LEU A 168 4.50 7.53 17.60
N GLU A 169 4.32 8.40 18.59
CA GLU A 169 5.37 8.96 19.42
C GLU A 169 6.16 7.88 20.18
N ASP A 170 5.43 6.97 20.85
CA ASP A 170 6.06 5.85 21.56
C ASP A 170 6.84 4.95 20.61
N THR A 171 6.31 4.72 19.41
CA THR A 171 6.96 3.93 18.36
C THR A 171 8.27 4.58 17.94
N VAL A 172 8.27 5.87 17.64
CA VAL A 172 9.45 6.66 17.26
C VAL A 172 10.50 6.64 18.38
N ALA A 173 10.07 6.86 19.64
CA ALA A 173 10.96 6.85 20.81
C ALA A 173 11.59 5.46 21.06
N ARG A 174 10.85 4.38 20.81
CA ARG A 174 11.39 3.01 20.93
C ARG A 174 12.34 2.67 19.80
N LEU A 175 12.05 3.10 18.56
CA LEU A 175 12.93 2.92 17.41
C LEU A 175 14.30 3.59 17.62
N ALA A 176 14.37 4.71 18.35
CA ALA A 176 15.63 5.36 18.70
C ALA A 176 16.61 4.44 19.48
N LYS A 177 16.12 3.34 20.07
CA LYS A 177 16.90 2.38 20.86
C LYS A 177 17.28 1.12 20.10
N VAL A 178 16.82 0.95 18.86
CA VAL A 178 17.05 -0.24 18.06
C VAL A 178 17.89 0.15 16.82
N PRO A 179 18.97 -0.59 16.50
CA PRO A 179 19.83 -0.26 15.37
C PRO A 179 19.09 -0.46 14.04
N LEU A 180 19.60 0.19 12.99
CA LEU A 180 19.19 -0.04 11.62
C LEU A 180 19.76 -1.39 11.12
N GLU A 181 19.07 -2.04 10.19
CA GLU A 181 19.53 -3.28 9.55
C GLU A 181 20.76 -3.06 8.65
N PHE A 182 20.84 -1.87 8.01
CA PHE A 182 21.89 -1.45 7.10
C PHE A 182 21.95 0.07 7.03
N SER A 183 23.04 0.60 6.45
CA SER A 183 23.19 2.05 6.27
C SER A 183 22.14 2.61 5.31
N PRO A 184 21.50 3.75 5.63
CA PRO A 184 20.48 4.35 4.77
C PRO A 184 20.96 4.52 3.33
N GLY A 185 20.16 4.04 2.38
CA GLY A 185 20.47 4.05 0.95
C GLY A 185 21.22 2.82 0.42
N GLU A 186 21.63 1.89 1.27
CA GLU A 186 22.42 0.70 0.85
C GLU A 186 21.55 -0.39 0.21
N LYS A 187 20.41 -0.70 0.82
CA LYS A 187 19.51 -1.78 0.43
C LYS A 187 18.06 -1.33 0.47
N TRP A 188 17.19 -2.15 -0.09
CA TRP A 188 15.75 -2.02 0.06
C TRP A 188 15.23 -3.02 1.10
N ASN A 189 14.47 -2.53 2.07
CA ASN A 189 13.80 -3.38 3.05
C ASN A 189 12.42 -2.81 3.39
N TYR A 190 11.38 -3.57 3.09
CA TYR A 190 10.02 -3.19 3.43
C TYR A 190 9.85 -3.02 4.94
N SER A 191 9.36 -1.86 5.38
CA SER A 191 9.52 -1.44 6.77
C SER A 191 8.42 -0.49 7.25
N VAL A 192 8.49 -0.16 8.54
CA VAL A 192 7.67 0.88 9.19
C VAL A 192 7.98 2.31 8.69
N SER A 193 8.82 2.46 7.67
CA SER A 193 9.21 3.79 7.15
C SER A 193 8.02 4.69 6.86
N THR A 194 6.93 4.16 6.30
CA THR A 194 5.76 4.99 5.98
C THR A 194 4.95 5.37 7.22
N ASP A 195 5.02 4.60 8.30
CA ASP A 195 4.48 5.02 9.59
C ASP A 195 5.25 6.23 10.12
N ILE A 196 6.58 6.25 9.92
CA ILE A 196 7.43 7.39 10.27
C ILE A 196 7.13 8.61 9.38
N LEU A 197 6.78 8.42 8.10
CA LEU A 197 6.27 9.54 7.28
C LEU A 197 5.00 10.14 7.88
N GLY A 198 4.07 9.31 8.39
CA GLY A 198 2.89 9.79 9.12
C GLY A 198 3.27 10.64 10.34
N TYR A 199 4.28 10.20 11.10
CA TYR A 199 4.80 10.98 12.21
C TYR A 199 5.44 12.30 11.76
N LEU A 200 6.25 12.31 10.68
CA LEU A 200 6.82 13.54 10.13
C LEU A 200 5.73 14.53 9.71
N ILE A 201 4.67 14.06 9.06
CA ILE A 201 3.52 14.89 8.69
C ILE A 201 2.90 15.54 9.92
N GLN A 202 2.68 14.75 11.00
CA GLN A 202 2.15 15.25 12.27
C GLN A 202 3.05 16.32 12.90
N VAL A 203 4.36 16.09 12.92
CA VAL A 203 5.32 17.05 13.47
C VAL A 203 5.37 18.35 12.67
N ILE A 204 5.39 18.27 11.34
CA ILE A 204 5.47 19.45 10.45
C ILE A 204 4.19 20.28 10.49
N GLU A 205 3.03 19.63 10.51
CA GLU A 205 1.72 20.29 10.54
C GLU A 205 1.28 20.71 11.96
N GLY A 206 1.93 20.18 13.00
CA GLY A 206 1.59 20.44 14.41
C GLY A 206 0.20 19.94 14.81
N ARG A 207 -0.32 18.94 14.11
CA ARG A 207 -1.67 18.38 14.27
C ARG A 207 -1.66 16.86 14.10
N PRO A 208 -2.66 16.12 14.66
CA PRO A 208 -2.75 14.68 14.48
C PRO A 208 -2.75 14.26 13.00
N PHE A 209 -2.01 13.19 12.70
CA PHE A 209 -1.80 12.73 11.32
C PHE A 209 -3.12 12.38 10.61
N GLU A 210 -4.05 11.72 11.31
CA GLU A 210 -5.36 11.38 10.76
C GLU A 210 -6.19 12.61 10.39
N GLN A 211 -6.07 13.67 11.17
CA GLN A 211 -6.74 14.92 10.89
C GLN A 211 -6.16 15.58 9.62
N VAL A 212 -4.83 15.62 9.52
CA VAL A 212 -4.15 16.17 8.33
C VAL A 212 -4.51 15.37 7.08
N MET A 213 -4.51 14.01 7.17
CA MET A 213 -4.92 13.14 6.08
C MET A 213 -6.34 13.46 5.60
N LYS A 214 -7.27 13.60 6.53
CA LYS A 214 -8.66 13.89 6.23
C LYS A 214 -8.85 15.27 5.61
N GLU A 215 -8.30 16.29 6.22
CA GLU A 215 -8.54 17.69 5.80
C GLU A 215 -7.81 18.03 4.49
N ARG A 216 -6.65 17.44 4.25
CA ARG A 216 -5.81 17.82 3.12
C ARG A 216 -5.88 16.87 1.93
N LEU A 217 -6.24 15.61 2.13
CA LEU A 217 -6.23 14.62 1.05
C LEU A 217 -7.58 13.93 0.89
N THR A 218 -8.03 13.11 1.85
CA THR A 218 -9.22 12.27 1.63
C THR A 218 -10.50 13.07 1.55
N GLY A 219 -10.66 14.12 2.35
CA GLY A 219 -11.81 15.02 2.29
C GLY A 219 -11.95 15.77 0.97
N PRO A 220 -10.92 16.55 0.53
CA PRO A 220 -10.95 17.24 -0.77
C PRO A 220 -11.09 16.30 -1.98
N LEU A 221 -10.61 15.04 -1.90
CA LEU A 221 -10.86 14.01 -2.91
C LEU A 221 -12.29 13.46 -2.87
N GLY A 222 -13.08 13.79 -1.85
CA GLY A 222 -14.40 13.23 -1.63
C GLY A 222 -14.38 11.74 -1.26
N MET A 223 -13.30 11.26 -0.64
CA MET A 223 -13.13 9.87 -0.19
C MET A 223 -13.76 9.70 1.21
N THR A 224 -15.09 9.77 1.27
CA THR A 224 -15.85 9.83 2.53
C THR A 224 -15.86 8.51 3.32
N ASP A 225 -15.52 7.41 2.67
CA ASP A 225 -15.42 6.06 3.26
C ASP A 225 -13.97 5.67 3.59
N THR A 226 -13.02 6.61 3.48
CA THR A 226 -11.58 6.32 3.68
C THR A 226 -11.10 6.99 4.96
N GLU A 227 -10.97 6.19 6.02
CA GLU A 227 -10.65 6.64 7.38
C GLU A 227 -9.77 5.61 8.10
N PHE A 228 -9.16 5.98 9.23
CA PHE A 228 -8.39 5.04 10.07
C PHE A 228 -9.26 4.14 10.95
N TYR A 229 -10.54 4.32 10.93
CA TYR A 229 -11.54 3.45 11.56
C TYR A 229 -12.88 3.59 10.83
N VAL A 230 -13.76 2.63 11.02
CA VAL A 230 -15.08 2.62 10.41
C VAL A 230 -15.97 3.63 11.13
N PRO A 231 -16.62 4.56 10.43
CA PRO A 231 -17.54 5.52 11.06
C PRO A 231 -18.65 4.84 11.86
N GLU A 232 -19.15 5.54 12.86
CA GLU A 232 -20.27 5.06 13.68
C GLU A 232 -21.50 4.78 12.80
N GLY A 233 -22.16 3.65 13.03
CA GLY A 233 -23.30 3.20 12.22
C GLY A 233 -22.92 2.41 10.96
N GLU A 234 -21.68 2.51 10.47
CA GLU A 234 -21.22 1.87 9.22
C GLU A 234 -20.57 0.50 9.41
N ALA A 235 -20.49 -0.01 10.65
CA ALA A 235 -19.89 -1.30 10.99
C ALA A 235 -20.45 -2.46 10.14
N GLY A 236 -21.73 -2.36 9.80
CA GLY A 236 -22.38 -3.32 8.90
C GLY A 236 -21.77 -3.41 7.50
N ARG A 237 -21.02 -2.43 7.03
CA ARG A 237 -20.36 -2.42 5.71
C ARG A 237 -18.96 -3.05 5.73
N LEU A 238 -18.34 -3.20 6.91
CA LEU A 238 -16.99 -3.75 7.02
C LEU A 238 -16.99 -5.24 6.65
N ALA A 239 -16.09 -5.64 5.74
CA ALA A 239 -15.90 -7.04 5.39
C ALA A 239 -15.18 -7.80 6.51
N ALA A 240 -15.50 -9.06 6.71
CA ALA A 240 -14.74 -10.00 7.55
C ALA A 240 -13.38 -10.27 6.90
N CYS A 241 -12.32 -10.38 7.69
CA CYS A 241 -10.99 -10.71 7.20
C CYS A 241 -10.61 -12.13 7.58
N TYR A 242 -10.02 -12.85 6.62
CA TYR A 242 -9.72 -14.27 6.74
C TYR A 242 -8.23 -14.54 6.66
N GLN A 243 -7.78 -15.61 7.33
CA GLN A 243 -6.41 -16.10 7.28
C GLN A 243 -6.36 -17.38 6.47
N TYR A 244 -5.50 -17.42 5.46
CA TYR A 244 -5.15 -18.63 4.72
C TYR A 244 -4.12 -19.45 5.48
N THR A 245 -4.33 -20.77 5.48
CA THR A 245 -3.37 -21.78 5.92
C THR A 245 -3.29 -22.86 4.85
N PRO A 246 -2.09 -23.29 4.40
CA PRO A 246 -1.96 -24.33 3.37
C PRO A 246 -2.75 -25.59 3.72
N GLY A 247 -3.54 -26.09 2.77
CA GLY A 247 -4.34 -27.31 2.94
C GLY A 247 -5.62 -27.16 3.77
N GLN A 248 -5.94 -25.95 4.23
CA GLN A 248 -7.16 -25.67 5.00
C GLN A 248 -8.04 -24.64 4.30
N LYS A 249 -9.33 -24.61 4.67
CA LYS A 249 -10.19 -23.49 4.29
C LYS A 249 -9.76 -22.23 5.05
N PRO A 250 -9.89 -21.03 4.46
CA PRO A 250 -9.64 -19.79 5.17
C PRO A 250 -10.47 -19.71 6.45
N VAL A 251 -9.84 -19.25 7.54
CA VAL A 251 -10.49 -19.08 8.84
C VAL A 251 -10.66 -17.61 9.17
N LEU A 252 -11.72 -17.26 9.89
CA LEU A 252 -11.98 -15.89 10.32
C LEU A 252 -10.84 -15.37 11.21
N ALA A 253 -10.16 -14.31 10.76
CA ALA A 253 -9.06 -13.67 11.47
C ALA A 253 -9.49 -12.37 12.17
N ASP A 254 -10.38 -11.59 11.53
CA ASP A 254 -10.92 -10.36 12.11
C ASP A 254 -12.42 -10.25 11.80
N ASP A 255 -13.22 -10.46 12.86
CA ASP A 255 -14.67 -10.36 12.83
C ASP A 255 -15.10 -8.88 12.75
N PRO A 256 -15.88 -8.48 11.73
CA PRO A 256 -16.31 -7.09 11.56
C PRO A 256 -17.10 -6.54 12.75
N THR A 257 -17.75 -7.40 13.54
CA THR A 257 -18.54 -6.96 14.70
C THR A 257 -17.69 -6.69 15.96
N ARG A 258 -16.42 -7.11 15.96
CA ARG A 258 -15.47 -6.97 17.08
C ARG A 258 -14.14 -6.41 16.66
N SER A 259 -14.05 -5.95 15.43
CA SER A 259 -12.82 -5.44 14.84
C SER A 259 -12.26 -4.24 15.60
N ALA A 260 -10.93 -4.18 15.69
CA ALA A 260 -10.25 -3.00 16.20
C ALA A 260 -10.52 -1.75 15.34
N TYR A 261 -10.87 -1.94 14.07
CA TYR A 261 -11.24 -0.86 13.15
C TYR A 261 -12.59 -0.19 13.45
N LEU A 262 -13.36 -0.67 14.42
CA LEU A 262 -14.60 -0.02 14.86
C LEU A 262 -14.37 1.16 15.83
N LYS A 263 -13.14 1.43 16.20
CA LYS A 263 -12.76 2.50 17.15
C LYS A 263 -11.54 3.25 16.64
N PRO A 264 -11.40 4.54 16.98
CA PRO A 264 -10.20 5.29 16.72
C PRO A 264 -8.95 4.52 17.24
N PRO A 265 -7.95 4.28 16.38
CA PRO A 265 -6.75 3.54 16.79
C PRO A 265 -5.82 4.41 17.64
N LEU A 266 -5.12 3.81 18.59
CA LEU A 266 -4.01 4.47 19.27
C LEU A 266 -2.80 4.66 18.34
N PHE A 267 -2.54 3.67 17.48
CA PHE A 267 -1.50 3.72 16.44
C PHE A 267 -2.13 4.07 15.10
N VAL A 268 -2.05 5.33 14.73
CA VAL A 268 -2.50 5.81 13.40
C VAL A 268 -1.45 5.46 12.37
N SER A 269 -1.58 4.26 11.78
CA SER A 269 -0.57 3.72 10.87
C SER A 269 -0.62 4.36 9.48
N GLY A 270 0.38 5.17 9.15
CA GLY A 270 0.59 5.65 7.79
C GLY A 270 0.99 4.53 6.82
N GLY A 271 1.47 3.41 7.36
CA GLY A 271 1.85 2.23 6.59
C GLY A 271 0.73 1.23 6.33
N GLY A 272 -0.44 1.33 7.00
CA GLY A 272 -1.44 0.27 6.84
C GLY A 272 -2.78 0.46 7.56
N GLY A 273 -3.09 1.65 8.07
CA GLY A 273 -4.19 1.84 9.00
C GLY A 273 -5.57 2.12 8.39
N LEU A 274 -5.67 2.41 7.10
CA LEU A 274 -6.93 2.84 6.50
C LEU A 274 -7.87 1.68 6.16
N VAL A 275 -9.17 1.95 6.30
CA VAL A 275 -10.24 1.25 5.58
C VAL A 275 -10.66 2.11 4.39
N SER A 276 -11.23 1.51 3.35
CA SER A 276 -11.71 2.22 2.16
C SER A 276 -12.68 1.36 1.35
N THR A 277 -13.31 1.97 0.36
CA THR A 277 -14.08 1.31 -0.70
C THR A 277 -13.35 1.36 -2.04
N SER A 278 -13.74 0.50 -2.99
CA SER A 278 -13.23 0.58 -4.36
C SER A 278 -13.53 1.93 -5.02
N ALA A 279 -14.70 2.52 -4.70
CA ALA A 279 -15.14 3.79 -5.27
C ALA A 279 -14.26 4.97 -4.80
N ASP A 280 -13.92 5.00 -3.51
CA ASP A 280 -13.05 6.03 -2.96
C ASP A 280 -11.62 5.88 -3.48
N TYR A 281 -11.10 4.64 -3.48
CA TYR A 281 -9.74 4.42 -3.98
C TYR A 281 -9.60 4.74 -5.48
N LEU A 282 -10.70 4.60 -6.26
CA LEU A 282 -10.73 5.03 -7.67
C LEU A 282 -10.54 6.55 -7.82
N LYS A 283 -11.10 7.36 -6.90
CA LYS A 283 -10.89 8.82 -6.91
C LYS A 283 -9.41 9.16 -6.72
N PHE A 284 -8.75 8.50 -5.77
CA PHE A 284 -7.31 8.65 -5.53
C PHE A 284 -6.48 8.25 -6.77
N CYS A 285 -6.76 7.08 -7.35
CA CYS A 285 -6.08 6.62 -8.56
C CYS A 285 -6.33 7.55 -9.76
N THR A 286 -7.54 8.09 -9.89
CA THR A 286 -7.89 9.05 -10.97
C THR A 286 -7.12 10.35 -10.79
N MET A 287 -7.01 10.88 -9.57
CA MET A 287 -6.20 12.04 -9.27
C MET A 287 -4.74 11.83 -9.69
N LEU A 288 -4.16 10.67 -9.38
CA LEU A 288 -2.79 10.33 -9.77
C LEU A 288 -2.64 10.23 -11.29
N LEU A 289 -3.55 9.52 -11.97
CA LEU A 289 -3.52 9.37 -13.44
C LEU A 289 -3.65 10.72 -14.15
N ASN A 290 -4.43 11.64 -13.61
CA ASN A 290 -4.61 12.99 -14.13
C ASN A 290 -3.45 13.94 -13.76
N GLY A 291 -2.30 13.41 -13.34
CA GLY A 291 -1.13 14.23 -13.00
C GLY A 291 -1.32 15.10 -11.77
N GLY A 292 -2.05 14.60 -10.77
CA GLY A 292 -2.20 15.22 -9.46
C GLY A 292 -3.43 16.13 -9.32
N GLU A 293 -4.46 15.96 -10.15
CA GLU A 293 -5.67 16.79 -10.12
C GLU A 293 -6.94 15.94 -10.20
N LEU A 294 -7.97 16.34 -9.46
CA LEU A 294 -9.31 15.78 -9.55
C LEU A 294 -10.37 16.87 -9.31
N GLY A 295 -11.35 16.96 -10.23
CA GLY A 295 -12.50 17.86 -10.08
C GLY A 295 -12.13 19.35 -9.97
N GLY A 296 -11.06 19.80 -10.61
CA GLY A 296 -10.55 21.16 -10.54
C GLY A 296 -9.65 21.45 -9.33
N THR A 297 -9.50 20.48 -8.42
CA THR A 297 -8.58 20.60 -7.26
C THR A 297 -7.25 19.94 -7.58
N ARG A 298 -6.17 20.73 -7.51
CA ARG A 298 -4.81 20.24 -7.67
C ARG A 298 -4.21 19.88 -6.32
N PHE A 299 -3.75 18.64 -6.19
CA PHE A 299 -3.08 18.11 -5.01
C PHE A 299 -1.57 18.10 -5.18
N LEU A 300 -1.09 17.72 -6.36
CA LEU A 300 0.32 17.69 -6.73
C LEU A 300 0.50 18.17 -8.17
N SER A 301 1.69 18.63 -8.50
CA SER A 301 2.04 18.94 -9.89
C SER A 301 2.29 17.66 -10.71
N PRO A 302 2.11 17.68 -12.03
CA PRO A 302 2.46 16.54 -12.88
C PRO A 302 3.94 16.15 -12.77
N LYS A 303 4.82 17.11 -12.46
CA LYS A 303 6.26 16.85 -12.29
C LYS A 303 6.54 16.09 -11.00
N THR A 304 5.80 16.36 -9.93
CA THR A 304 5.89 15.62 -8.67
C THR A 304 5.36 14.20 -8.83
N ILE A 305 4.24 13.99 -9.54
CA ILE A 305 3.76 12.64 -9.86
C ILE A 305 4.81 11.87 -10.67
N ALA A 306 5.38 12.47 -11.71
CA ALA A 306 6.44 11.84 -12.49
C ALA A 306 7.68 11.50 -11.64
N LEU A 307 8.06 12.38 -10.71
CA LEU A 307 9.13 12.11 -9.75
C LEU A 307 8.78 10.93 -8.84
N MET A 308 7.57 10.91 -8.27
CA MET A 308 7.13 9.84 -7.36
C MET A 308 7.10 8.46 -8.01
N THR A 309 6.74 8.39 -9.29
CA THR A 309 6.56 7.13 -10.02
C THR A 309 7.81 6.68 -10.78
N ALA A 310 8.88 7.47 -10.80
CA ALA A 310 10.19 7.06 -11.30
C ALA A 310 10.86 6.04 -10.37
N ASN A 311 11.80 5.25 -10.89
CA ASN A 311 12.61 4.37 -10.05
C ASN A 311 13.65 5.17 -9.27
N HIS A 312 13.56 5.12 -7.94
CA HIS A 312 14.48 5.77 -7.01
C HIS A 312 15.47 4.81 -6.33
N LEU A 313 15.49 3.55 -6.72
CA LEU A 313 16.41 2.59 -6.15
C LEU A 313 17.86 2.93 -6.52
N PRO A 314 18.82 2.83 -5.58
CA PRO A 314 20.20 3.16 -5.79
C PRO A 314 20.80 2.45 -7.01
N GLY A 315 21.51 3.19 -7.86
CA GLY A 315 22.14 2.65 -9.08
C GLY A 315 21.17 2.26 -10.18
N GLY A 316 19.89 2.67 -10.11
CA GLY A 316 18.87 2.30 -11.09
C GLY A 316 18.49 0.82 -11.08
N LYS A 317 18.85 0.10 -10.04
CA LYS A 317 18.62 -1.33 -9.86
C LYS A 317 17.15 -1.66 -9.69
N ASP A 318 16.78 -2.92 -9.83
CA ASP A 318 15.46 -3.43 -9.51
C ASP A 318 15.38 -4.02 -8.08
N LEU A 319 14.16 -4.36 -7.67
CA LEU A 319 13.92 -4.90 -6.33
C LEU A 319 14.61 -6.25 -6.08
N THR A 320 14.85 -7.07 -7.11
CA THR A 320 15.53 -8.37 -6.94
C THR A 320 17.01 -8.21 -6.63
N GLU A 321 17.61 -7.10 -7.05
CA GLU A 321 19.03 -6.80 -6.83
C GLU A 321 19.30 -6.17 -5.45
N LEU A 322 18.33 -5.47 -4.87
CA LEU A 322 18.52 -4.66 -3.65
C LEU A 322 17.73 -5.14 -2.45
N SER A 323 16.66 -5.93 -2.64
CA SER A 323 15.78 -6.31 -1.55
C SER A 323 16.39 -7.35 -0.63
N MET A 324 16.25 -7.14 0.67
CA MET A 324 16.57 -8.14 1.69
C MET A 324 15.54 -9.26 1.76
N SER A 325 14.27 -8.97 1.38
CA SER A 325 13.20 -9.96 1.24
C SER A 325 12.07 -9.40 0.39
N LEU A 326 11.35 -10.29 -0.24
CA LEU A 326 10.24 -9.97 -1.12
C LEU A 326 8.93 -10.55 -0.54
N PHE A 327 7.90 -9.71 -0.45
CA PHE A 327 6.56 -10.06 0.04
C PHE A 327 5.56 -10.17 -1.13
N SER A 328 5.96 -10.77 -2.23
CA SER A 328 5.11 -10.85 -3.42
C SER A 328 4.93 -12.29 -3.87
N GLU A 329 3.73 -12.61 -4.32
CA GLU A 329 3.43 -13.86 -5.04
C GLU A 329 4.02 -13.90 -6.45
N ALA A 330 4.56 -12.80 -6.94
CA ALA A 330 5.16 -12.64 -8.27
C ALA A 330 6.64 -12.30 -8.18
N THR A 331 7.37 -12.54 -9.26
CA THR A 331 8.74 -12.03 -9.39
C THR A 331 8.73 -10.50 -9.37
N ASN A 332 9.72 -9.90 -8.69
CA ASN A 332 9.98 -8.47 -8.71
C ASN A 332 11.08 -8.08 -9.71
N ALA A 333 11.49 -9.00 -10.56
CA ALA A 333 12.44 -8.70 -11.64
C ALA A 333 11.84 -7.66 -12.60
N GLY A 334 12.64 -6.68 -12.98
CA GLY A 334 12.19 -5.57 -13.80
C GLY A 334 11.28 -4.57 -13.09
N THR A 335 11.17 -4.65 -11.76
CA THR A 335 10.37 -3.74 -10.93
C THR A 335 11.28 -2.88 -10.06
N GLY A 336 11.17 -1.57 -10.20
CA GLY A 336 11.80 -0.59 -9.34
C GLY A 336 10.88 -0.13 -8.21
N PHE A 337 11.32 0.86 -7.45
CA PHE A 337 10.52 1.49 -6.40
C PHE A 337 10.69 3.01 -6.42
N GLY A 338 9.58 3.70 -6.48
CA GLY A 338 9.52 5.16 -6.44
C GLY A 338 9.32 5.71 -5.02
N LEU A 339 8.62 6.83 -4.93
CA LEU A 339 8.28 7.46 -3.65
C LEU A 339 6.87 7.03 -3.22
N GLY A 340 6.78 5.80 -2.68
CA GLY A 340 5.53 5.18 -2.20
C GLY A 340 4.85 4.20 -3.16
N PHE A 341 5.46 3.91 -4.32
CA PHE A 341 4.94 2.98 -5.34
C PHE A 341 6.04 2.05 -5.84
N ALA A 342 5.68 0.81 -6.17
CA ALA A 342 6.48 0.01 -7.09
C ALA A 342 6.22 0.50 -8.52
N THR A 343 7.24 0.46 -9.38
CA THR A 343 7.14 0.87 -10.78
C THR A 343 7.70 -0.20 -11.71
N VAL A 344 6.99 -0.50 -12.79
CA VAL A 344 7.46 -1.42 -13.82
C VAL A 344 8.53 -0.72 -14.65
N MET A 345 9.74 -1.28 -14.65
CA MET A 345 10.87 -0.80 -15.45
C MET A 345 10.99 -1.61 -16.76
N ASP A 346 10.84 -2.92 -16.65
CA ASP A 346 11.00 -3.87 -17.76
C ASP A 346 9.90 -4.94 -17.70
N PRO A 347 8.83 -4.79 -18.52
CA PRO A 347 7.74 -5.77 -18.59
C PRO A 347 8.18 -7.19 -18.95
N ALA A 348 9.21 -7.34 -19.79
CA ALA A 348 9.69 -8.66 -20.20
C ALA A 348 10.29 -9.43 -19.03
N LYS A 349 11.02 -8.76 -18.14
CA LYS A 349 11.56 -9.38 -16.92
C LYS A 349 10.46 -9.75 -15.92
N SER A 350 9.37 -8.99 -15.84
CA SER A 350 8.26 -9.28 -14.93
C SER A 350 7.42 -10.49 -15.35
N LEU A 351 7.57 -10.98 -16.59
CA LEU A 351 6.80 -12.07 -17.19
C LEU A 351 5.28 -11.89 -17.05
N SER A 352 4.82 -10.65 -17.09
CA SER A 352 3.41 -10.28 -16.98
C SER A 352 3.08 -9.15 -17.93
N PRO A 353 1.95 -9.17 -18.62
CA PRO A 353 1.52 -8.03 -19.42
C PRO A 353 1.47 -6.77 -18.56
N SER A 354 2.15 -5.72 -19.03
CA SER A 354 2.24 -4.42 -18.36
C SER A 354 2.95 -3.44 -19.28
N THR A 355 3.02 -2.19 -18.87
CA THR A 355 3.73 -1.14 -19.61
C THR A 355 4.85 -0.57 -18.75
N ALA A 356 6.01 -0.28 -19.32
CA ALA A 356 7.07 0.41 -18.59
C ALA A 356 6.58 1.81 -18.15
N GLY A 357 6.64 2.07 -16.83
CA GLY A 357 6.06 3.24 -16.18
C GLY A 357 4.71 2.97 -15.49
N GLU A 358 4.13 1.77 -15.62
CA GLU A 358 3.03 1.33 -14.75
C GLU A 358 3.50 1.36 -13.30
N TYR A 359 2.67 1.86 -12.38
CA TYR A 359 2.98 1.88 -10.95
C TYR A 359 1.83 1.33 -10.14
N TYR A 360 2.16 0.72 -9.00
CA TYR A 360 1.21 -0.09 -8.26
C TYR A 360 1.62 -0.29 -6.80
N TRP A 361 0.70 -0.78 -6.00
CA TRP A 361 0.97 -1.40 -4.72
C TRP A 361 -0.19 -2.34 -4.33
N GLY A 362 -0.10 -2.92 -3.11
CA GLY A 362 -1.14 -3.79 -2.59
C GLY A 362 -1.18 -3.83 -1.08
N GLY A 363 -2.22 -4.45 -0.53
CA GLY A 363 -2.42 -4.65 0.91
C GLY A 363 -2.19 -6.08 1.36
N ALA A 364 -1.92 -6.26 2.65
CA ALA A 364 -1.64 -7.56 3.27
C ALA A 364 -2.80 -8.57 3.11
N ALA A 365 -4.04 -8.07 3.08
CA ALA A 365 -5.23 -8.91 2.84
C ALA A 365 -5.55 -9.12 1.34
N SER A 366 -4.54 -9.19 0.50
CA SER A 366 -4.60 -9.48 -0.95
C SER A 366 -5.21 -8.38 -1.81
N THR A 367 -5.53 -7.21 -1.27
CA THR A 367 -5.96 -6.03 -2.04
C THR A 367 -4.83 -5.55 -2.97
N ALA A 368 -5.18 -4.93 -4.10
CA ALA A 368 -4.21 -4.38 -5.04
C ALA A 368 -4.80 -3.24 -5.86
N PHE A 369 -3.93 -2.39 -6.37
CA PHE A 369 -4.25 -1.47 -7.45
C PHE A 369 -3.04 -1.33 -8.37
N TRP A 370 -3.29 -0.96 -9.62
CA TRP A 370 -2.27 -0.45 -10.53
C TRP A 370 -2.83 0.63 -11.44
N ILE A 371 -1.94 1.50 -11.85
CA ILE A 371 -2.20 2.60 -12.76
C ILE A 371 -1.18 2.49 -13.89
N ASP A 372 -1.67 2.40 -15.11
CA ASP A 372 -0.86 2.47 -16.33
C ASP A 372 -1.14 3.82 -17.01
N PRO A 373 -0.25 4.81 -16.83
CA PRO A 373 -0.49 6.14 -17.39
C PRO A 373 -0.42 6.18 -18.92
N LYS A 374 0.28 5.24 -19.56
CA LYS A 374 0.37 5.19 -21.00
C LYS A 374 -0.89 4.59 -21.65
N GLU A 375 -1.49 3.61 -21.00
CA GLU A 375 -2.77 3.03 -21.42
C GLU A 375 -3.98 3.76 -20.85
N GLU A 376 -3.76 4.82 -20.05
CA GLU A 376 -4.80 5.54 -19.30
C GLU A 376 -5.71 4.58 -18.51
N LEU A 377 -5.10 3.55 -17.89
CA LEU A 377 -5.78 2.43 -17.25
C LEU A 377 -5.60 2.47 -15.75
N ILE A 378 -6.70 2.26 -15.02
CA ILE A 378 -6.72 2.05 -13.57
C ILE A 378 -7.40 0.72 -13.29
N VAL A 379 -6.81 -0.08 -12.40
CA VAL A 379 -7.44 -1.29 -11.89
C VAL A 379 -7.35 -1.32 -10.37
N ILE A 380 -8.45 -1.68 -9.72
CA ILE A 380 -8.54 -1.84 -8.28
C ILE A 380 -9.14 -3.21 -7.99
N PHE A 381 -8.51 -3.93 -7.10
CA PHE A 381 -8.95 -5.23 -6.61
C PHE A 381 -9.04 -5.21 -5.08
N MET A 382 -10.21 -5.49 -4.53
CA MET A 382 -10.44 -5.59 -3.10
C MET A 382 -10.91 -6.99 -2.72
N THR A 383 -10.33 -7.51 -1.66
CA THR A 383 -10.70 -8.77 -0.99
C THR A 383 -10.19 -8.71 0.45
N GLN A 384 -10.41 -9.76 1.26
CA GLN A 384 -9.95 -9.78 2.65
C GLN A 384 -9.38 -11.15 3.01
N LEU A 385 -8.27 -11.54 2.39
CA LEU A 385 -7.53 -12.77 2.67
C LEU A 385 -6.07 -12.51 2.98
N LEU A 386 -5.61 -12.87 4.17
CA LEU A 386 -4.21 -12.86 4.62
C LEU A 386 -3.56 -14.23 4.39
N PRO A 387 -2.25 -14.30 4.09
CA PRO A 387 -1.41 -13.22 3.58
C PRO A 387 -1.67 -12.96 2.08
N SER A 388 -1.18 -11.85 1.57
CA SER A 388 -1.33 -11.50 0.15
C SER A 388 -0.64 -12.47 -0.82
N SER A 389 0.29 -13.26 -0.33
CA SER A 389 1.00 -14.31 -1.11
C SER A 389 0.26 -15.65 -1.17
N ALA A 390 -0.95 -15.75 -0.60
CA ALA A 390 -1.72 -17.00 -0.58
C ALA A 390 -2.02 -17.55 -1.98
N TYR A 391 -2.34 -16.66 -2.92
CA TYR A 391 -2.67 -17.00 -4.30
C TYR A 391 -2.14 -15.96 -5.29
N PRO A 392 -1.83 -16.34 -6.56
CA PRO A 392 -1.28 -15.44 -7.58
C PRO A 392 -2.36 -14.56 -8.25
N ILE A 393 -3.43 -14.22 -7.55
CA ILE A 393 -4.61 -13.52 -8.09
C ILE A 393 -4.27 -12.18 -8.74
N ARG A 394 -3.32 -11.42 -8.18
CA ARG A 394 -2.91 -10.11 -8.72
C ARG A 394 -2.29 -10.25 -10.12
N ARG A 395 -1.42 -11.25 -10.29
CA ARG A 395 -0.80 -11.56 -11.59
C ARG A 395 -1.83 -12.05 -12.61
N GLU A 396 -2.74 -12.93 -12.17
CA GLU A 396 -3.79 -13.48 -13.03
C GLU A 396 -4.76 -12.39 -13.49
N LEU A 397 -5.19 -11.50 -12.56
CA LEU A 397 -6.04 -10.35 -12.90
C LEU A 397 -5.34 -9.40 -13.88
N ARG A 398 -4.05 -9.11 -13.68
CA ARG A 398 -3.30 -8.27 -14.62
C ARG A 398 -3.33 -8.86 -16.02
N THR A 399 -3.09 -10.16 -16.17
CA THR A 399 -3.15 -10.86 -17.45
C THR A 399 -4.54 -10.73 -18.10
N LEU A 400 -5.60 -10.95 -17.34
CA LEU A 400 -6.98 -10.88 -17.84
C LEU A 400 -7.38 -9.47 -18.27
N VAL A 401 -7.00 -8.45 -17.48
CA VAL A 401 -7.32 -7.06 -17.78
C VAL A 401 -6.59 -6.58 -19.02
N TYR A 402 -5.28 -6.82 -19.12
CA TYR A 402 -4.52 -6.42 -20.31
C TYR A 402 -4.95 -7.20 -21.56
N ALA A 403 -5.38 -8.47 -21.41
CA ALA A 403 -5.97 -9.23 -22.52
C ALA A 403 -7.28 -8.63 -23.05
N ALA A 404 -7.96 -7.78 -22.27
CA ALA A 404 -9.18 -7.09 -22.71
C ALA A 404 -8.90 -5.77 -23.42
N VAL A 405 -7.66 -5.28 -23.47
CA VAL A 405 -7.26 -4.11 -24.27
C VAL A 405 -7.13 -4.56 -25.73
N GLU A 406 -7.94 -3.99 -26.63
CA GLU A 406 -7.92 -4.26 -28.07
C GLU A 406 -7.25 -3.12 -28.85
N GLU A 407 -7.36 -1.89 -28.34
CA GLU A 407 -6.71 -0.71 -28.91
C GLU A 407 -5.70 -0.17 -27.89
N SER A 408 -4.43 -0.58 -28.02
CA SER A 408 -3.34 -0.05 -27.20
C SER A 408 -3.01 1.40 -27.56
N LEU A 409 -2.59 2.18 -26.55
CA LEU A 409 -2.12 3.57 -26.72
C LEU A 409 -0.58 3.65 -26.83
N VAL A 410 0.12 2.52 -26.79
CA VAL A 410 1.59 2.38 -26.90
C VAL A 410 1.97 1.46 -28.03
#